data_0fd8c1931ade66bc5f66c4f20d6969c5
#
_entry.id   0fd8c1931ade66bc5f66c4f20d6969c5
#
_cell.length_a   1.000
_cell.length_b   1.000
_cell.length_c   1.000
_cell.angle_alpha   90.00
_cell.angle_beta   90.00
_cell.angle_gamma   90.00
#
_symmetry.space_group_name_H-M   'P 1'
#
loop_
_entity.id
_entity.type
_entity.pdbx_description
1 polymer ?
#
loop_
_entity_poly.entity_id
_entity_poly.type
_entity_poly.pdbx_seq_one_letter_code
_entity_poly.pdbx_strand_id
1 'polypeptide(L)'
;MTMLSSDLKYNRLLLTIALLLGFIPVIGFPDSAHADPGTIAFSDSNYPPLNLTQSEHSAEQIRRGEYLVKMADCFTCHTNEADQGKSFAGGLKINTPFGSLYAPNITPDKDTGIGTWSDDDFVRAVRQGIAPDGSYYYPVFPYNYFNKMSRQDVLDIKAYLDAIPPVQQKNHTQEMHWPFNYRILQAGWRLLFFNFRKGEFKADPALSAARNRGTFIVKGPGHCALCHTTLNYFGVPEKNHYLAGAFLEGYYAPNITSQGLRHLANKDVANIFLHNEMPTHAELDGPMKGVEHNSLRYLKRNDMLAIASFLKSVKSQPPAMVVEMNRKFTLGDGKKLYESSCEMCHASQLMGAPGSDKHVWDVLMDQGREKLYEIAIRGNGNMPAKGGCDACSNGRVRAAVDYMIKQSQQ
;
A
#
# COMPACT_ATOMS: atom_id res chain seq x y z
N MET A 1 -27.82 48.08 55.06
CA MET A 1 -29.02 47.34 55.39
C MET A 1 -29.88 47.31 54.15
N THR A 2 -30.39 46.13 53.72
CA THR A 2 -31.21 45.85 52.51
C THR A 2 -30.44 45.62 51.22
N MET A 3 -29.92 44.36 51.03
CA MET A 3 -29.81 43.65 49.78
C MET A 3 -29.97 42.15 50.08
N LEU A 4 -31.14 41.64 50.07
CA LEU A 4 -31.51 40.22 50.20
C LEU A 4 -33.00 40.04 49.85
N SER A 5 -33.36 40.07 48.57
CA SER A 5 -34.71 39.61 48.18
C SER A 5 -34.90 39.31 46.68
N SER A 6 -33.85 39.15 45.85
CA SER A 6 -34.05 38.87 44.45
C SER A 6 -33.72 37.39 44.05
N ASP A 7 -33.10 36.62 44.92
CA ASP A 7 -32.66 35.26 44.55
C ASP A 7 -33.69 34.15 44.81
N LEU A 8 -34.76 34.45 45.54
CA LEU A 8 -35.78 33.42 45.87
C LEU A 8 -36.87 33.23 44.79
N LYS A 9 -37.02 34.17 43.85
CA LYS A 9 -38.01 34.06 42.77
C LYS A 9 -37.49 33.33 41.54
N TYR A 10 -36.19 33.31 41.32
CA TYR A 10 -35.58 32.61 40.17
C TYR A 10 -35.48 31.08 40.37
N ASN A 11 -35.28 30.63 41.60
CA ASN A 11 -35.21 29.21 41.91
C ASN A 11 -36.56 28.47 41.90
N ARG A 12 -37.68 29.17 42.03
CA ARG A 12 -39.03 28.55 41.92
C ARG A 12 -39.47 28.39 40.47
N LEU A 13 -38.98 29.19 39.55
CA LEU A 13 -39.33 29.09 38.12
C LEU A 13 -38.56 27.98 37.42
N LEU A 14 -37.33 27.65 37.83
CA LEU A 14 -36.54 26.56 37.30
C LEU A 14 -37.00 25.17 37.81
N LEU A 15 -37.56 25.08 38.98
CA LEU A 15 -38.13 23.83 39.52
C LEU A 15 -39.46 23.43 38.88
N THR A 16 -40.24 24.41 38.39
CA THR A 16 -41.54 24.13 37.74
C THR A 16 -41.41 23.73 36.28
N ILE A 17 -40.33 24.08 35.61
CA ILE A 17 -40.08 23.69 34.23
C ILE A 17 -39.46 22.27 34.16
N ALA A 18 -38.75 21.82 35.22
CA ALA A 18 -38.21 20.47 35.31
C ALA A 18 -39.25 19.38 35.58
N LEU A 19 -40.44 19.72 36.06
CA LEU A 19 -41.52 18.77 36.41
C LEU A 19 -42.56 18.57 35.29
N LEU A 20 -42.47 19.34 34.18
CA LEU A 20 -43.37 19.22 33.02
C LEU A 20 -42.75 18.54 31.81
N LEU A 21 -41.46 18.14 31.88
CA LEU A 21 -40.76 17.39 30.82
C LEU A 21 -40.56 15.92 31.14
N GLY A 22 -41.18 15.41 32.17
CA GLY A 22 -41.05 14.03 32.61
C GLY A 22 -42.23 13.16 32.20
N PHE A 23 -42.44 12.90 30.92
CA PHE A 23 -43.11 11.69 30.38
C PHE A 23 -43.26 11.82 28.86
N ILE A 24 -42.13 11.73 28.17
CA ILE A 24 -42.18 11.29 26.78
C ILE A 24 -41.90 9.78 26.84
N PRO A 25 -42.83 8.91 26.43
CA PRO A 25 -42.52 7.49 26.32
C PRO A 25 -41.41 7.37 25.27
N VAL A 26 -40.23 6.89 25.67
CA VAL A 26 -39.19 6.43 24.76
C VAL A 26 -39.81 5.24 24.01
N ILE A 27 -40.39 5.52 22.86
CA ILE A 27 -40.65 4.47 21.87
C ILE A 27 -39.29 3.96 21.49
N GLY A 28 -38.89 2.81 22.06
CA GLY A 28 -37.73 2.09 21.67
C GLY A 28 -37.87 1.73 20.18
N PHE A 29 -37.15 2.45 19.34
CA PHE A 29 -36.85 1.93 17.99
C PHE A 29 -36.08 0.66 18.22
N PRO A 30 -36.47 -0.46 17.59
CA PRO A 30 -35.60 -1.64 17.59
C PRO A 30 -34.23 -1.20 17.06
N ASP A 31 -33.20 -1.52 17.82
CA ASP A 31 -31.81 -1.48 17.32
C ASP A 31 -31.78 -2.28 16.03
N SER A 32 -32.01 -1.61 14.92
CA SER A 32 -31.58 -2.10 13.64
C SER A 32 -30.06 -2.14 13.77
N ALA A 33 -29.56 -3.34 14.04
CA ALA A 33 -28.16 -3.67 13.90
C ALA A 33 -27.76 -3.12 12.53
N HIS A 34 -27.11 -1.97 12.52
CA HIS A 34 -26.44 -1.47 11.36
C HIS A 34 -25.32 -2.47 11.11
N ALA A 35 -25.63 -3.49 10.30
CA ALA A 35 -24.60 -4.23 9.62
C ALA A 35 -23.73 -3.18 8.95
N ASP A 36 -22.48 -3.08 9.38
CA ASP A 36 -21.46 -2.24 8.76
C ASP A 36 -21.45 -2.60 7.26
N PRO A 37 -21.91 -1.72 6.33
CA PRO A 37 -21.97 -2.05 4.91
C PRO A 37 -20.58 -2.24 4.28
N GLY A 38 -19.52 -2.25 5.07
CA GLY A 38 -18.13 -2.41 4.66
C GLY A 38 -17.56 -3.82 4.81
N THR A 39 -18.31 -4.79 5.29
CA THR A 39 -17.84 -6.18 5.34
C THR A 39 -18.33 -6.92 4.09
N ILE A 40 -17.68 -6.70 2.96
CA ILE A 40 -17.83 -7.61 1.82
C ILE A 40 -17.16 -8.91 2.26
N ALA A 41 -17.96 -9.94 2.51
CA ALA A 41 -17.46 -11.29 2.69
C ALA A 41 -16.96 -11.78 1.32
N PHE A 42 -15.67 -11.60 1.04
CA PHE A 42 -15.05 -12.23 -0.11
C PHE A 42 -14.91 -13.72 0.19
N SER A 43 -15.60 -14.56 -0.58
CA SER A 43 -15.48 -16.03 -0.53
C SER A 43 -14.13 -16.53 -1.05
N ASP A 44 -13.30 -15.69 -1.64
CA ASP A 44 -12.00 -15.98 -2.25
C ASP A 44 -10.84 -15.32 -1.49
N SER A 45 -10.84 -15.38 -0.17
CA SER A 45 -9.70 -14.94 0.61
C SER A 45 -8.57 -15.95 0.50
N ASN A 46 -7.41 -15.56 -0.01
CA ASN A 46 -6.16 -16.34 0.03
C ASN A 46 -5.62 -16.52 1.46
N TYR A 47 -6.24 -15.84 2.42
CA TYR A 47 -5.86 -15.90 3.82
C TYR A 47 -6.32 -17.22 4.45
N PRO A 48 -5.46 -17.90 5.23
CA PRO A 48 -5.78 -19.20 5.81
C PRO A 48 -6.85 -19.09 6.90
N PRO A 49 -7.61 -20.18 7.15
CA PRO A 49 -8.60 -20.20 8.21
C PRO A 49 -7.95 -20.00 9.59
N LEU A 50 -8.67 -19.35 10.49
CA LEU A 50 -8.21 -19.09 11.86
C LEU A 50 -8.63 -20.22 12.83
N ASN A 51 -7.71 -20.62 13.68
CA ASN A 51 -8.00 -21.50 14.80
C ASN A 51 -8.24 -20.69 16.09
N LEU A 52 -9.44 -20.14 16.21
CA LEU A 52 -9.80 -19.28 17.35
C LEU A 52 -9.99 -20.05 18.67
N THR A 53 -10.25 -21.37 18.62
CA THR A 53 -10.60 -22.17 19.80
C THR A 53 -9.38 -22.73 20.53
N GLN A 54 -8.24 -22.83 19.86
CA GLN A 54 -6.99 -23.36 20.41
C GLN A 54 -5.93 -22.29 20.65
N SER A 55 -6.25 -21.02 20.39
CA SER A 55 -5.31 -19.92 20.59
C SER A 55 -5.30 -19.44 22.03
N GLU A 56 -4.12 -19.09 22.54
CA GLU A 56 -3.95 -18.42 23.83
C GLU A 56 -4.38 -16.93 23.79
N HIS A 57 -4.61 -16.39 22.58
CA HIS A 57 -4.99 -15.00 22.36
C HIS A 57 -6.51 -14.85 22.26
N SER A 58 -7.03 -13.69 22.63
CA SER A 58 -8.45 -13.40 22.47
C SER A 58 -8.85 -13.28 21.00
N ALA A 59 -10.09 -13.66 20.67
CA ALA A 59 -10.61 -13.53 19.29
C ALA A 59 -10.57 -12.07 18.79
N GLU A 60 -10.74 -11.09 19.66
CA GLU A 60 -10.63 -9.67 19.30
C GLU A 60 -9.20 -9.31 18.91
N GLN A 61 -8.22 -9.74 19.69
CA GLN A 61 -6.80 -9.52 19.40
C GLN A 61 -6.40 -10.15 18.06
N ILE A 62 -6.80 -11.40 17.81
CA ILE A 62 -6.53 -12.11 16.55
C ILE A 62 -7.14 -11.37 15.37
N ARG A 63 -8.41 -10.95 15.47
CA ARG A 63 -9.08 -10.19 14.38
C ARG A 63 -8.43 -8.83 14.13
N ARG A 64 -7.98 -8.14 15.20
CA ARG A 64 -7.23 -6.90 15.05
C ARG A 64 -5.87 -7.17 14.37
N GLY A 65 -5.21 -8.25 14.74
CA GLY A 65 -3.97 -8.72 14.10
C GLY A 65 -4.16 -9.05 12.62
N GLU A 66 -5.23 -9.78 12.26
CA GLU A 66 -5.62 -10.06 10.88
C GLU A 66 -5.72 -8.78 10.05
N TYR A 67 -6.42 -7.78 10.59
CA TYR A 67 -6.58 -6.50 9.92
C TYR A 67 -5.24 -5.77 9.71
N LEU A 68 -4.35 -5.82 10.69
CA LEU A 68 -3.01 -5.21 10.61
C LEU A 68 -2.08 -5.97 9.65
N VAL A 69 -2.16 -7.29 9.59
CA VAL A 69 -1.44 -8.14 8.62
C VAL A 69 -1.84 -7.78 7.19
N LYS A 70 -3.15 -7.62 6.95
CA LYS A 70 -3.68 -7.16 5.65
C LYS A 70 -3.21 -5.75 5.33
N MET A 71 -3.27 -4.83 6.29
CA MET A 71 -2.79 -3.45 6.13
C MET A 71 -1.30 -3.35 5.85
N ALA A 72 -0.50 -4.24 6.45
CA ALA A 72 0.95 -4.29 6.30
C ALA A 72 1.43 -5.13 5.12
N ASP A 73 0.49 -5.69 4.36
CA ASP A 73 0.74 -6.52 3.17
C ASP A 73 1.76 -7.64 3.39
N CYS A 74 1.67 -8.30 4.56
CA CYS A 74 2.60 -9.38 4.90
C CYS A 74 2.47 -10.55 3.93
N PHE A 75 1.25 -10.81 3.44
CA PHE A 75 0.94 -11.94 2.56
C PHE A 75 1.71 -11.89 1.24
N THR A 76 1.73 -10.74 0.57
CA THR A 76 2.37 -10.58 -0.75
C THR A 76 3.85 -10.98 -0.74
N CYS A 77 4.58 -10.64 0.33
CA CYS A 77 5.99 -11.03 0.44
C CYS A 77 6.18 -12.44 0.98
N HIS A 78 5.33 -12.87 1.94
CA HIS A 78 5.51 -14.13 2.66
C HIS A 78 4.72 -15.30 2.07
N THR A 79 4.19 -15.15 0.84
CA THR A 79 3.53 -16.22 0.07
C THR A 79 4.06 -16.22 -1.36
N ASN A 80 4.57 -17.35 -1.83
CA ASN A 80 5.02 -17.47 -3.22
C ASN A 80 3.87 -17.97 -4.09
N GLU A 81 2.94 -17.07 -4.45
CA GLU A 81 1.74 -17.41 -5.23
C GLU A 81 2.08 -17.94 -6.61
N ALA A 82 3.18 -17.48 -7.23
CA ALA A 82 3.60 -17.91 -8.56
C ALA A 82 3.92 -19.42 -8.62
N ASP A 83 4.44 -19.96 -7.52
CA ASP A 83 4.74 -21.39 -7.39
C ASP A 83 3.69 -22.15 -6.55
N GLN A 84 2.49 -21.59 -6.41
CA GLN A 84 1.38 -22.15 -5.61
C GLN A 84 1.80 -22.42 -4.14
N GLY A 85 2.67 -21.57 -3.60
CA GLY A 85 3.16 -21.66 -2.23
C GLY A 85 2.03 -21.52 -1.21
N LYS A 86 2.20 -22.14 -0.04
CA LYS A 86 1.24 -22.03 1.06
C LYS A 86 1.32 -20.65 1.70
N SER A 87 0.17 -20.15 2.13
CA SER A 87 0.04 -18.83 2.75
C SER A 87 1.00 -18.65 3.91
N PHE A 88 1.74 -17.56 3.90
CA PHE A 88 2.74 -17.17 4.91
C PHE A 88 3.94 -18.12 5.07
N ALA A 89 4.07 -19.14 4.22
CA ALA A 89 5.19 -20.09 4.29
C ALA A 89 6.48 -19.55 3.64
N GLY A 90 6.47 -18.34 3.10
CA GLY A 90 7.65 -17.72 2.48
C GLY A 90 7.96 -18.24 1.08
N GLY A 91 9.23 -18.12 0.70
CA GLY A 91 9.74 -18.64 -0.58
C GLY A 91 9.71 -17.64 -1.74
N LEU A 92 9.03 -16.50 -1.62
CA LEU A 92 9.06 -15.47 -2.67
C LEU A 92 10.48 -14.93 -2.85
N LYS A 93 10.96 -14.96 -4.09
CA LYS A 93 12.26 -14.38 -4.48
C LYS A 93 12.11 -12.89 -4.78
N ILE A 94 12.89 -12.08 -4.09
CA ILE A 94 12.94 -10.63 -4.26
C ILE A 94 14.31 -10.25 -4.81
N ASN A 95 14.35 -9.75 -6.04
CA ASN A 95 15.58 -9.34 -6.69
C ASN A 95 15.97 -7.92 -6.27
N THR A 96 17.25 -7.73 -6.01
CA THR A 96 17.82 -6.42 -5.70
C THR A 96 19.10 -6.21 -6.53
N PRO A 97 19.60 -4.97 -6.66
CA PRO A 97 20.91 -4.74 -7.31
C PRO A 97 22.09 -5.44 -6.61
N PHE A 98 21.88 -5.92 -5.38
CA PHE A 98 22.92 -6.54 -4.54
C PHE A 98 22.81 -8.07 -4.46
N GLY A 99 21.87 -8.66 -5.18
CA GLY A 99 21.55 -10.08 -5.16
C GLY A 99 20.09 -10.34 -4.83
N SER A 100 19.73 -11.61 -4.65
CA SER A 100 18.36 -12.03 -4.40
C SER A 100 18.14 -12.41 -2.94
N LEU A 101 16.98 -12.02 -2.43
CA LEU A 101 16.50 -12.35 -1.09
C LEU A 101 15.28 -13.24 -1.22
N TYR A 102 15.05 -14.08 -0.22
CA TYR A 102 13.85 -14.90 -0.11
C TYR A 102 13.11 -14.55 1.16
N ALA A 103 11.81 -14.28 1.03
CA ALA A 103 10.97 -14.04 2.19
C ALA A 103 10.87 -15.33 3.04
N PRO A 104 11.03 -15.24 4.37
CA PRO A 104 11.00 -16.42 5.23
C PRO A 104 9.58 -16.89 5.51
N ASN A 105 9.48 -18.14 6.02
CA ASN A 105 8.29 -18.70 6.62
C ASN A 105 7.95 -17.94 7.93
N ILE A 106 6.76 -17.36 8.00
CA ILE A 106 6.25 -16.67 9.20
C ILE A 106 5.01 -17.36 9.79
N THR A 107 4.74 -18.63 9.41
CA THR A 107 3.73 -19.43 10.07
C THR A 107 4.19 -19.85 11.46
N PRO A 108 3.28 -20.30 12.37
CA PRO A 108 3.64 -20.73 13.72
C PRO A 108 4.28 -22.13 13.77
N ASP A 109 4.91 -22.55 12.67
CA ASP A 109 5.72 -23.77 12.66
C ASP A 109 6.95 -23.61 13.56
N LYS A 110 7.21 -24.60 14.44
CA LYS A 110 8.26 -24.51 15.44
C LYS A 110 9.66 -24.73 14.89
N ASP A 111 9.77 -25.47 13.79
CA ASP A 111 11.07 -25.86 13.22
C ASP A 111 11.53 -24.91 12.11
N THR A 112 10.59 -24.41 11.32
CA THR A 112 10.91 -23.66 10.09
C THR A 112 10.30 -22.26 10.06
N GLY A 113 9.36 -21.94 10.95
CA GLY A 113 8.65 -20.67 11.04
C GLY A 113 9.02 -19.87 12.30
N ILE A 114 8.02 -19.16 12.83
CA ILE A 114 8.20 -18.28 14.01
C ILE A 114 7.62 -18.86 15.31
N GLY A 115 7.18 -20.13 15.33
CA GLY A 115 6.45 -20.74 16.43
C GLY A 115 7.19 -20.84 17.75
N THR A 116 8.52 -20.61 17.76
CA THR A 116 9.34 -20.57 18.99
C THR A 116 9.76 -19.17 19.40
N TRP A 117 9.36 -18.14 18.64
CA TRP A 117 9.78 -16.77 18.92
C TRP A 117 9.04 -16.16 20.09
N SER A 118 9.79 -15.55 21.00
CA SER A 118 9.18 -14.74 22.06
C SER A 118 8.51 -13.49 21.46
N ASP A 119 7.61 -12.89 22.23
CA ASP A 119 7.01 -11.60 21.87
C ASP A 119 8.05 -10.52 21.62
N ASP A 120 9.10 -10.47 22.43
CA ASP A 120 10.19 -9.50 22.29
C ASP A 120 11.02 -9.75 21.03
N ASP A 121 11.26 -11.00 20.65
CA ASP A 121 11.95 -11.35 19.40
C ASP A 121 11.14 -10.88 18.21
N PHE A 122 9.83 -11.17 18.19
CA PHE A 122 8.95 -10.77 17.09
C PHE A 122 8.83 -9.24 16.97
N VAL A 123 8.63 -8.55 18.10
CA VAL A 123 8.58 -7.07 18.12
C VAL A 123 9.90 -6.47 17.64
N ARG A 124 11.04 -7.02 18.08
CA ARG A 124 12.38 -6.58 17.69
C ARG A 124 12.60 -6.81 16.19
N ALA A 125 12.19 -7.96 15.67
CA ALA A 125 12.28 -8.29 14.25
C ALA A 125 11.48 -7.30 13.39
N VAL A 126 10.20 -7.12 13.70
CA VAL A 126 9.28 -6.30 12.90
C VAL A 126 9.59 -4.81 13.00
N ARG A 127 9.88 -4.30 14.19
CA ARG A 127 10.08 -2.85 14.40
C ARG A 127 11.51 -2.38 14.25
N GLN A 128 12.48 -3.28 14.39
CA GLN A 128 13.89 -2.91 14.39
C GLN A 128 14.71 -3.65 13.34
N GLY A 129 14.18 -4.66 12.69
CA GLY A 129 14.92 -5.46 11.71
C GLY A 129 16.07 -6.25 12.32
N ILE A 130 15.88 -6.81 13.52
CA ILE A 130 16.87 -7.63 14.24
C ILE A 130 16.26 -9.01 14.49
N ALA A 131 16.88 -10.05 13.96
CA ALA A 131 16.47 -11.43 14.15
C ALA A 131 16.70 -11.93 15.60
N PRO A 132 16.10 -13.06 16.02
CA PRO A 132 16.31 -13.62 17.36
C PRO A 132 17.78 -13.90 17.70
N ASP A 133 18.57 -14.32 16.71
CA ASP A 133 20.02 -14.56 16.82
C ASP A 133 20.87 -13.27 16.88
N GLY A 134 20.23 -12.09 16.84
CA GLY A 134 20.89 -10.79 16.84
C GLY A 134 21.37 -10.32 15.45
N SER A 135 21.22 -11.11 14.39
CA SER A 135 21.58 -10.68 13.04
C SER A 135 20.61 -9.62 12.49
N TYR A 136 21.09 -8.79 11.56
CA TYR A 136 20.29 -7.72 10.97
C TYR A 136 19.58 -8.18 9.70
N TYR A 137 18.31 -7.75 9.53
CA TYR A 137 17.60 -7.92 8.26
C TYR A 137 18.03 -6.88 7.22
N TYR A 138 17.93 -7.26 5.97
CA TYR A 138 18.07 -6.33 4.85
C TYR A 138 16.87 -5.37 4.80
N PRO A 139 17.06 -4.10 4.39
CA PRO A 139 16.01 -3.08 4.43
C PRO A 139 14.90 -3.26 3.38
N VAL A 140 14.95 -4.30 2.57
CA VAL A 140 13.83 -4.78 1.76
C VAL A 140 12.67 -5.23 2.65
N PHE A 141 12.96 -5.78 3.83
CA PHE A 141 11.98 -5.94 4.90
C PHE A 141 11.72 -4.55 5.51
N PRO A 142 10.50 -4.01 5.42
CA PRO A 142 10.24 -2.59 5.67
C PRO A 142 10.13 -2.23 7.16
N TYR A 143 11.03 -2.71 8.01
CA TYR A 143 11.05 -2.42 9.45
C TYR A 143 11.17 -0.92 9.76
N ASN A 144 11.76 -0.14 8.87
CA ASN A 144 11.83 1.31 8.96
C ASN A 144 10.46 2.02 8.81
N TYR A 145 9.47 1.33 8.26
CA TYR A 145 8.08 1.73 8.23
C TYR A 145 7.31 1.10 9.40
N PHE A 146 7.48 -0.19 9.62
CA PHE A 146 6.80 -0.94 10.67
C PHE A 146 7.13 -0.45 12.08
N ASN A 147 8.25 0.26 12.27
CA ASN A 147 8.56 0.91 13.55
C ASN A 147 7.55 2.00 13.96
N LYS A 148 6.64 2.43 13.06
CA LYS A 148 5.52 3.33 13.36
C LYS A 148 4.37 2.64 14.08
N MET A 149 4.24 1.32 13.93
CA MET A 149 3.26 0.55 14.69
C MET A 149 3.66 0.51 16.17
N SER A 150 2.66 0.51 17.05
CA SER A 150 2.89 0.32 18.47
C SER A 150 3.39 -1.11 18.76
N ARG A 151 3.93 -1.33 19.95
CA ARG A 151 4.24 -2.70 20.41
C ARG A 151 2.98 -3.57 20.35
N GLN A 152 1.84 -3.02 20.78
CA GLN A 152 0.57 -3.76 20.80
C GLN A 152 0.12 -4.13 19.38
N ASP A 153 0.23 -3.22 18.41
CA ASP A 153 -0.09 -3.54 17.00
C ASP A 153 0.71 -4.75 16.50
N VAL A 154 2.00 -4.81 16.84
CA VAL A 154 2.87 -5.90 16.42
C VAL A 154 2.56 -7.20 17.17
N LEU A 155 2.18 -7.12 18.44
CA LEU A 155 1.73 -8.29 19.21
C LEU A 155 0.39 -8.83 18.71
N ASP A 156 -0.50 -7.97 18.23
CA ASP A 156 -1.75 -8.41 17.61
C ASP A 156 -1.49 -9.10 16.26
N ILE A 157 -0.53 -8.60 15.47
CA ILE A 157 -0.05 -9.30 14.26
C ILE A 157 0.47 -10.70 14.63
N LYS A 158 1.28 -10.82 15.69
CA LYS A 158 1.78 -12.11 16.16
C LYS A 158 0.64 -13.03 16.55
N ALA A 159 -0.35 -12.52 17.30
CA ALA A 159 -1.51 -13.30 17.71
C ALA A 159 -2.29 -13.88 16.53
N TYR A 160 -2.42 -13.13 15.44
CA TYR A 160 -2.98 -13.65 14.19
C TYR A 160 -2.11 -14.74 13.57
N LEU A 161 -0.80 -14.52 13.47
CA LEU A 161 0.13 -15.51 12.90
C LEU A 161 0.22 -16.78 13.75
N ASP A 162 0.06 -16.67 15.06
CA ASP A 162 -0.01 -17.83 15.96
C ASP A 162 -1.33 -18.63 15.81
N ALA A 163 -2.38 -18.00 15.28
CA ALA A 163 -3.71 -18.61 15.09
C ALA A 163 -3.92 -19.24 13.71
N ILE A 164 -2.98 -19.05 12.75
CA ILE A 164 -3.06 -19.70 11.44
C ILE A 164 -2.43 -21.11 11.47
N PRO A 165 -2.75 -21.99 10.50
CA PRO A 165 -2.12 -23.31 10.43
C PRO A 165 -0.60 -23.25 10.28
N PRO A 166 0.18 -24.02 11.03
CA PRO A 166 1.63 -24.13 10.82
C PRO A 166 1.93 -24.83 9.49
N VAL A 167 2.96 -24.35 8.80
CA VAL A 167 3.46 -24.95 7.56
C VAL A 167 4.93 -25.26 7.72
N GLN A 168 5.29 -26.53 7.64
CA GLN A 168 6.69 -26.93 7.65
C GLN A 168 7.31 -26.69 6.28
N GLN A 169 8.03 -25.58 6.14
CA GLN A 169 8.74 -25.19 4.93
C GLN A 169 10.06 -24.51 5.29
N LYS A 170 11.18 -25.13 4.88
CA LYS A 170 12.52 -24.58 5.12
C LYS A 170 12.70 -23.26 4.37
N ASN A 171 13.30 -22.30 5.04
CA ASN A 171 13.68 -21.03 4.45
C ASN A 171 14.82 -21.22 3.43
N HIS A 172 14.73 -20.53 2.29
CA HIS A 172 15.80 -20.48 1.30
C HIS A 172 16.98 -19.67 1.81
N THR A 173 18.19 -20.09 1.42
CA THR A 173 19.41 -19.32 1.67
C THR A 173 19.40 -18.07 0.80
N GLN A 174 19.77 -16.93 1.38
CA GLN A 174 19.87 -15.66 0.66
C GLN A 174 21.02 -15.70 -0.36
N GLU A 175 20.75 -15.22 -1.58
CA GLU A 175 21.71 -15.22 -2.72
C GLU A 175 22.29 -13.81 -2.92
N MET A 176 22.88 -13.24 -1.87
CA MET A 176 23.46 -11.91 -1.93
C MET A 176 24.91 -11.96 -2.46
N HIS A 177 25.28 -11.00 -3.32
CA HIS A 177 26.62 -10.87 -3.85
C HIS A 177 27.61 -10.42 -2.76
N TRP A 178 28.85 -10.88 -2.87
CA TRP A 178 29.93 -10.36 -2.03
C TRP A 178 30.12 -8.84 -2.26
N PRO A 179 30.32 -7.99 -1.22
CA PRO A 179 30.34 -8.30 0.23
C PRO A 179 28.98 -8.20 0.92
N PHE A 180 27.89 -7.98 0.22
CA PHE A 180 26.55 -7.74 0.77
C PHE A 180 25.94 -8.98 1.43
N ASN A 181 26.49 -10.17 1.24
CA ASN A 181 26.13 -11.39 1.95
C ASN A 181 26.48 -11.35 3.46
N TYR A 182 27.33 -10.42 3.90
CA TYR A 182 27.62 -10.22 5.33
C TYR A 182 26.58 -9.33 5.99
N ARG A 183 25.66 -9.93 6.73
CA ARG A 183 24.57 -9.20 7.41
C ARG A 183 25.05 -8.11 8.37
N ILE A 184 26.25 -8.22 8.92
CA ILE A 184 26.82 -7.20 9.79
C ILE A 184 26.96 -5.83 9.10
N LEU A 185 27.08 -5.79 7.77
CA LEU A 185 27.11 -4.54 7.02
C LEU A 185 25.81 -3.74 7.15
N GLN A 186 24.70 -4.43 7.47
CA GLN A 186 23.43 -3.77 7.72
C GLN A 186 23.46 -2.90 9.00
N ALA A 187 24.41 -3.13 9.92
CA ALA A 187 24.64 -2.21 11.06
C ALA A 187 24.99 -0.80 10.59
N GLY A 188 25.88 -0.69 9.59
CA GLY A 188 26.25 0.60 8.99
C GLY A 188 25.06 1.26 8.28
N TRP A 189 24.31 0.51 7.48
CA TRP A 189 23.10 1.01 6.83
C TRP A 189 22.08 1.53 7.86
N ARG A 190 21.84 0.78 8.92
CA ARG A 190 20.93 1.14 10.00
C ARG A 190 21.40 2.43 10.73
N LEU A 191 22.69 2.56 11.00
CA LEU A 191 23.25 3.75 11.63
C LEU A 191 23.02 5.01 10.80
N LEU A 192 23.13 4.90 9.46
CA LEU A 192 23.02 6.03 8.55
C LEU A 192 21.56 6.38 8.21
N PHE A 193 20.70 5.39 8.05
CA PHE A 193 19.39 5.56 7.43
C PHE A 193 18.20 5.18 8.32
N PHE A 194 18.40 4.35 9.34
CA PHE A 194 17.33 3.96 10.25
C PHE A 194 17.29 4.89 11.48
N ASN A 195 16.23 5.67 11.57
CA ASN A 195 16.08 6.61 12.67
C ASN A 195 15.41 5.96 13.88
N PHE A 196 16.20 5.44 14.82
CA PHE A 196 15.73 4.82 16.08
C PHE A 196 14.88 5.77 16.94
N ARG A 197 15.09 7.09 16.84
CA ARG A 197 14.38 8.10 17.65
C ARG A 197 12.98 8.41 17.09
N LYS A 198 12.74 8.16 15.81
CA LYS A 198 11.43 8.33 15.15
C LYS A 198 10.63 7.03 15.20
N GLY A 199 10.52 6.43 16.37
CA GLY A 199 9.79 5.18 16.57
C GLY A 199 8.29 5.30 16.30
N GLU A 200 7.48 4.83 17.24
CA GLU A 200 6.04 4.77 17.18
C GLU A 200 5.38 6.06 16.69
N PHE A 201 4.34 5.91 15.86
CA PHE A 201 3.58 7.04 15.33
C PHE A 201 2.88 7.79 16.47
N LYS A 202 3.03 9.11 16.43
CA LYS A 202 2.30 10.01 17.32
C LYS A 202 1.38 10.90 16.49
N ALA A 203 0.11 10.92 16.85
CA ALA A 203 -0.87 11.79 16.20
C ALA A 203 -0.49 13.25 16.39
N ASP A 204 -0.60 14.03 15.31
CA ASP A 204 -0.45 15.48 15.36
C ASP A 204 -1.79 16.11 15.78
N PRO A 205 -1.86 16.81 16.91
CA PRO A 205 -3.10 17.43 17.38
C PRO A 205 -3.64 18.53 16.45
N ALA A 206 -2.78 19.08 15.58
CA ALA A 206 -3.20 20.07 14.57
C ALA A 206 -3.92 19.44 13.37
N LEU A 207 -3.88 18.12 13.22
CA LEU A 207 -4.51 17.41 12.11
C LEU A 207 -5.79 16.71 12.56
N SER A 208 -6.73 16.54 11.63
CA SER A 208 -7.94 15.74 11.89
C SER A 208 -7.58 14.27 12.18
N ALA A 209 -8.48 13.56 12.86
CA ALA A 209 -8.32 12.12 13.14
C ALA A 209 -8.13 11.31 11.84
N ALA A 210 -8.92 11.60 10.80
CA ALA A 210 -8.77 10.95 9.48
C ALA A 210 -7.40 11.22 8.87
N ARG A 211 -6.88 12.45 8.98
CA ARG A 211 -5.56 12.79 8.45
C ARG A 211 -4.45 12.07 9.21
N ASN A 212 -4.53 12.03 10.53
CA ASN A 212 -3.60 11.28 11.36
C ASN A 212 -3.62 9.79 11.02
N ARG A 213 -4.82 9.22 10.84
CA ARG A 213 -4.99 7.82 10.46
C ARG A 213 -4.36 7.52 9.09
N GLY A 214 -4.62 8.34 8.08
CA GLY A 214 -3.99 8.20 6.76
C GLY A 214 -2.47 8.36 6.83
N THR A 215 -1.97 9.29 7.64
CA THR A 215 -0.53 9.47 7.87
C THR A 215 0.10 8.21 8.47
N PHE A 216 -0.55 7.63 9.49
CA PHE A 216 -0.11 6.38 10.12
C PHE A 216 -0.03 5.24 9.09
N ILE A 217 -1.08 5.04 8.31
CA ILE A 217 -1.14 3.93 7.35
C ILE A 217 -0.07 4.12 6.27
N VAL A 218 -0.02 5.27 5.59
CA VAL A 218 0.87 5.49 4.45
C VAL A 218 2.35 5.55 4.84
N LYS A 219 2.67 6.14 6.00
CA LYS A 219 4.07 6.25 6.49
C LYS A 219 4.49 5.09 7.39
N GLY A 220 3.57 4.24 7.76
CA GLY A 220 3.77 3.08 8.60
C GLY A 220 3.43 1.78 7.85
N PRO A 221 2.44 0.99 8.31
CA PRO A 221 2.20 -0.36 7.81
C PRO A 221 1.97 -0.43 6.29
N GLY A 222 1.33 0.53 5.67
CA GLY A 222 1.11 0.52 4.23
C GLY A 222 2.33 0.81 3.37
N HIS A 223 3.44 1.28 3.93
CA HIS A 223 4.77 1.52 3.32
C HIS A 223 4.77 2.01 1.85
N CYS A 224 3.76 2.78 1.43
CA CYS A 224 3.53 3.20 0.03
C CYS A 224 4.76 3.83 -0.64
N ALA A 225 5.60 4.54 0.15
CA ALA A 225 6.81 5.18 -0.36
C ALA A 225 7.91 4.18 -0.78
N LEU A 226 7.78 2.89 -0.46
CA LEU A 226 8.73 1.87 -0.89
C LEU A 226 8.70 1.69 -2.42
N CYS A 227 7.50 1.80 -3.01
CA CYS A 227 7.29 1.69 -4.45
C CYS A 227 7.07 3.04 -5.13
N HIS A 228 6.32 3.96 -4.48
CA HIS A 228 5.94 5.25 -5.09
C HIS A 228 6.94 6.39 -4.87
N THR A 229 8.14 6.10 -4.37
CA THR A 229 9.22 7.07 -4.21
C THR A 229 10.49 6.51 -4.82
N THR A 230 11.19 7.30 -5.61
CA THR A 230 12.51 6.89 -6.13
C THR A 230 13.44 6.56 -4.98
N LEU A 231 14.10 5.41 -5.07
CA LEU A 231 15.11 4.97 -4.12
C LEU A 231 16.50 5.39 -4.59
N ASN A 232 17.33 5.85 -3.66
CA ASN A 232 18.74 6.06 -3.94
C ASN A 232 19.48 4.71 -4.05
N TYR A 233 20.78 4.74 -4.36
CA TYR A 233 21.59 3.54 -4.51
C TYR A 233 21.58 2.60 -3.28
N PHE A 234 21.33 3.13 -2.09
CA PHE A 234 21.24 2.36 -0.84
C PHE A 234 19.84 1.83 -0.54
N GLY A 235 18.89 1.95 -1.48
CA GLY A 235 17.50 1.51 -1.29
C GLY A 235 16.69 2.43 -0.34
N VAL A 236 17.13 3.67 -0.14
CA VAL A 236 16.45 4.63 0.75
C VAL A 236 15.59 5.57 -0.08
N PRO A 237 14.29 5.77 0.28
CA PRO A 237 13.42 6.71 -0.41
C PRO A 237 13.95 8.14 -0.39
N GLU A 238 14.03 8.78 -1.54
CA GLU A 238 14.48 10.16 -1.70
C GLU A 238 13.40 11.14 -1.25
N LYS A 239 13.74 11.96 -0.24
CA LYS A 239 12.77 12.89 0.38
C LYS A 239 12.20 13.93 -0.60
N ASN A 240 13.03 14.35 -1.57
CA ASN A 240 12.64 15.37 -2.56
C ASN A 240 11.69 14.82 -3.64
N HIS A 241 11.51 13.50 -3.67
CA HIS A 241 10.65 12.80 -4.62
C HIS A 241 9.60 11.93 -3.90
N TYR A 242 9.29 12.28 -2.65
CA TYR A 242 8.39 11.50 -1.80
C TYR A 242 7.01 11.33 -2.43
N LEU A 243 6.63 10.08 -2.72
CA LEU A 243 5.39 9.67 -3.37
C LEU A 243 5.17 10.27 -4.78
N ALA A 244 6.22 10.79 -5.40
CA ALA A 244 6.16 11.42 -6.72
C ALA A 244 6.26 10.44 -7.89
N GLY A 245 6.27 9.15 -7.60
CA GLY A 245 6.41 8.06 -8.57
C GLY A 245 7.85 7.55 -8.69
N ALA A 246 7.97 6.30 -9.11
CA ALA A 246 9.26 5.63 -9.30
C ALA A 246 9.15 4.45 -10.29
N PHE A 247 10.29 3.97 -10.79
CA PHE A 247 10.38 2.71 -11.51
C PHE A 247 10.85 1.59 -10.58
N LEU A 248 10.11 0.48 -10.60
CA LEU A 248 10.43 -0.72 -9.84
C LEU A 248 10.32 -1.93 -10.78
N GLU A 249 11.41 -2.66 -10.97
CA GLU A 249 11.47 -3.87 -11.82
C GLU A 249 10.90 -3.67 -13.25
N GLY A 250 10.99 -2.44 -13.75
CA GLY A 250 10.49 -2.07 -15.09
C GLY A 250 9.05 -1.58 -15.12
N TYR A 251 8.30 -1.68 -14.03
CA TYR A 251 6.99 -1.04 -13.87
C TYR A 251 7.14 0.38 -13.34
N TYR A 252 6.24 1.25 -13.75
CA TYR A 252 6.14 2.61 -13.22
C TYR A 252 5.09 2.67 -12.11
N ALA A 253 5.52 2.87 -10.88
CA ALA A 253 4.62 3.23 -9.79
C ALA A 253 4.27 4.74 -9.92
N PRO A 254 3.02 5.12 -10.15
CA PRO A 254 2.67 6.49 -10.48
C PRO A 254 2.84 7.47 -9.30
N ASN A 255 2.83 8.77 -9.63
CA ASN A 255 2.75 9.84 -8.66
C ASN A 255 1.40 9.80 -7.92
N ILE A 256 1.44 9.55 -6.61
CA ILE A 256 0.25 9.52 -5.74
C ILE A 256 0.16 10.72 -4.79
N THR A 257 0.86 11.81 -5.10
CA THR A 257 0.72 13.10 -4.39
C THR A 257 -0.53 13.87 -4.86
N SER A 258 -0.76 15.05 -4.29
CA SER A 258 -1.83 15.95 -4.72
C SER A 258 -1.86 16.23 -6.23
N GLN A 259 -0.70 16.22 -6.89
CA GLN A 259 -0.62 16.43 -8.35
C GLN A 259 -1.06 15.20 -9.13
N GLY A 260 -0.56 14.01 -8.78
CA GLY A 260 -0.93 12.77 -9.47
C GLY A 260 -2.41 12.45 -9.30
N LEU A 261 -2.96 12.74 -8.12
CA LEU A 261 -4.37 12.46 -7.78
C LEU A 261 -5.31 13.66 -8.00
N ARG A 262 -4.89 14.70 -8.75
CA ARG A 262 -5.65 15.95 -8.87
C ARG A 262 -7.06 15.77 -9.46
N HIS A 263 -7.23 14.82 -10.35
CA HIS A 263 -8.49 14.54 -11.06
C HIS A 263 -9.41 13.55 -10.31
N LEU A 264 -8.95 12.96 -9.23
CA LEU A 264 -9.70 11.98 -8.45
C LEU A 264 -10.24 12.62 -7.16
N ALA A 265 -11.51 12.41 -6.84
CA ALA A 265 -12.01 12.70 -5.50
C ALA A 265 -11.50 11.65 -4.50
N ASN A 266 -11.56 11.95 -3.19
CA ASN A 266 -11.13 10.96 -2.17
C ASN A 266 -11.90 9.64 -2.27
N LYS A 267 -13.19 9.70 -2.61
CA LYS A 267 -14.04 8.52 -2.82
C LYS A 267 -13.58 7.68 -4.00
N ASP A 268 -13.08 8.30 -5.07
CA ASP A 268 -12.61 7.60 -6.27
C ASP A 268 -11.32 6.85 -5.95
N VAL A 269 -10.38 7.48 -5.22
CA VAL A 269 -9.17 6.80 -4.72
C VAL A 269 -9.52 5.62 -3.83
N ALA A 270 -10.51 5.77 -2.94
CA ALA A 270 -10.95 4.67 -2.09
C ALA A 270 -11.58 3.53 -2.90
N ASN A 271 -12.39 3.83 -3.92
CA ASN A 271 -13.07 2.84 -4.74
C ASN A 271 -12.08 2.05 -5.62
N ILE A 272 -11.01 2.68 -6.12
CA ILE A 272 -9.96 1.98 -6.87
C ILE A 272 -9.46 0.77 -6.08
N PHE A 273 -9.20 0.93 -4.80
CA PHE A 273 -8.63 -0.14 -3.98
C PHE A 273 -9.67 -1.10 -3.40
N LEU A 274 -10.91 -0.64 -3.19
CA LEU A 274 -11.95 -1.49 -2.62
C LEU A 274 -12.63 -2.40 -3.65
N HIS A 275 -12.61 -2.00 -4.91
CA HIS A 275 -13.38 -2.67 -5.97
C HIS A 275 -12.53 -3.01 -7.20
N ASN A 276 -11.22 -2.75 -7.17
CA ASN A 276 -10.34 -2.83 -8.34
C ASN A 276 -10.91 -2.08 -9.55
N GLU A 277 -11.63 -1.00 -9.30
CA GLU A 277 -12.35 -0.25 -10.32
C GLU A 277 -11.80 1.18 -10.42
N MET A 278 -11.07 1.44 -11.48
CA MET A 278 -10.70 2.81 -11.83
C MET A 278 -11.92 3.58 -12.33
N PRO A 279 -12.00 4.91 -12.17
CA PRO A 279 -13.07 5.72 -12.76
C PRO A 279 -13.23 5.53 -14.27
N THR A 280 -12.26 4.92 -14.91
CA THR A 280 -12.18 4.60 -16.33
C THR A 280 -12.60 3.17 -16.66
N HIS A 281 -13.08 2.40 -15.67
CA HIS A 281 -13.36 0.95 -15.79
C HIS A 281 -12.11 0.09 -16.11
N ALA A 282 -10.91 0.65 -16.05
CA ALA A 282 -9.68 -0.13 -16.12
C ALA A 282 -9.38 -0.77 -14.75
N GLU A 283 -8.75 -1.93 -14.78
CA GLU A 283 -8.26 -2.60 -13.58
C GLU A 283 -6.83 -2.14 -13.23
N LEU A 284 -6.44 -2.28 -11.95
CA LEU A 284 -5.05 -2.18 -11.56
C LEU A 284 -4.28 -3.36 -12.16
N ASP A 285 -3.07 -3.11 -12.64
CA ASP A 285 -2.20 -4.13 -13.21
C ASP A 285 -0.79 -4.08 -12.62
N GLY A 286 0.06 -5.02 -13.06
CA GLY A 286 1.41 -5.19 -12.56
C GLY A 286 1.46 -5.46 -11.05
N PRO A 287 2.55 -5.07 -10.36
CA PRO A 287 2.71 -5.32 -8.91
C PRO A 287 1.60 -4.71 -8.04
N MET A 288 1.00 -3.58 -8.47
CA MET A 288 -0.06 -2.92 -7.71
C MET A 288 -1.35 -3.75 -7.63
N LYS A 289 -1.62 -4.60 -8.65
CA LYS A 289 -2.73 -5.54 -8.61
C LYS A 289 -2.59 -6.55 -7.47
N GLY A 290 -1.37 -7.06 -7.24
CA GLY A 290 -1.08 -7.95 -6.11
C GLY A 290 -1.30 -7.24 -4.76
N VAL A 291 -0.83 -6.00 -4.62
CA VAL A 291 -1.03 -5.21 -3.40
C VAL A 291 -2.51 -4.92 -3.14
N GLU A 292 -3.28 -4.61 -4.18
CA GLU A 292 -4.73 -4.45 -4.06
C GLU A 292 -5.38 -5.77 -3.65
N HIS A 293 -5.10 -6.86 -4.36
CA HIS A 293 -5.71 -8.17 -4.15
C HIS A 293 -5.41 -8.76 -2.77
N ASN A 294 -4.17 -8.63 -2.30
CA ASN A 294 -3.72 -9.26 -1.05
C ASN A 294 -3.81 -8.34 0.18
N SER A 295 -3.99 -7.04 -0.01
CA SER A 295 -3.93 -6.06 1.08
C SER A 295 -5.09 -5.07 1.04
N LEU A 296 -5.06 -4.13 0.09
CA LEU A 296 -5.86 -2.91 0.18
C LEU A 296 -7.36 -3.15 0.11
N ARG A 297 -7.85 -4.13 -0.67
CA ARG A 297 -9.28 -4.46 -0.76
C ARG A 297 -9.92 -4.87 0.56
N TYR A 298 -9.12 -5.34 1.52
CA TYR A 298 -9.59 -5.75 2.85
C TYR A 298 -9.65 -4.60 3.85
N LEU A 299 -9.17 -3.40 3.49
CA LEU A 299 -9.21 -2.27 4.40
C LEU A 299 -10.60 -1.66 4.47
N LYS A 300 -10.93 -1.15 5.65
CA LYS A 300 -12.19 -0.45 5.87
C LYS A 300 -12.26 0.81 5.00
N ARG A 301 -13.44 1.11 4.47
CA ARG A 301 -13.68 2.32 3.65
C ARG A 301 -13.16 3.61 4.32
N ASN A 302 -13.33 3.74 5.64
CA ASN A 302 -12.84 4.90 6.36
C ASN A 302 -11.30 5.01 6.34
N ASP A 303 -10.58 3.89 6.39
CA ASP A 303 -9.12 3.88 6.27
C ASP A 303 -8.68 4.23 4.85
N MET A 304 -9.41 3.78 3.83
CA MET A 304 -9.15 4.17 2.43
C MET A 304 -9.38 5.67 2.20
N LEU A 305 -10.45 6.23 2.75
CA LEU A 305 -10.69 7.68 2.71
C LEU A 305 -9.62 8.46 3.47
N ALA A 306 -9.13 7.92 4.58
CA ALA A 306 -8.03 8.51 5.34
C ALA A 306 -6.72 8.49 4.55
N ILE A 307 -6.39 7.38 3.88
CA ILE A 307 -5.26 7.27 2.94
C ILE A 307 -5.39 8.32 1.84
N ALA A 308 -6.53 8.39 1.15
CA ALA A 308 -6.77 9.37 0.08
C ALA A 308 -6.60 10.81 0.58
N SER A 309 -7.16 11.13 1.76
CA SER A 309 -7.02 12.44 2.40
C SER A 309 -5.56 12.80 2.68
N PHE A 310 -4.77 11.85 3.16
CA PHE A 310 -3.34 12.06 3.37
C PHE A 310 -2.60 12.26 2.04
N LEU A 311 -2.74 11.36 1.08
CA LEU A 311 -2.05 11.40 -0.21
C LEU A 311 -2.29 12.73 -0.94
N LYS A 312 -3.55 13.17 -1.02
CA LYS A 312 -3.92 14.46 -1.64
C LYS A 312 -3.44 15.68 -0.87
N SER A 313 -2.90 15.51 0.32
CA SER A 313 -2.27 16.58 1.08
C SER A 313 -0.76 16.65 0.92
N VAL A 314 -0.18 15.59 0.40
CA VAL A 314 1.27 15.59 0.16
C VAL A 314 1.56 16.60 -0.93
N LYS A 315 2.42 17.57 -0.57
CA LYS A 315 2.86 18.60 -1.53
C LYS A 315 3.51 17.91 -2.73
N SER A 316 3.07 18.28 -3.91
CA SER A 316 3.68 17.79 -5.15
C SER A 316 5.18 18.04 -5.15
N GLN A 317 5.90 17.01 -5.55
CA GLN A 317 7.33 17.04 -5.82
C GLN A 317 7.52 16.58 -7.28
N PRO A 318 8.52 17.10 -7.99
CA PRO A 318 8.85 16.56 -9.31
C PRO A 318 9.30 15.10 -9.15
N PRO A 319 8.92 14.19 -10.07
CA PRO A 319 9.48 12.86 -10.10
C PRO A 319 10.99 12.95 -10.34
N ALA A 320 11.75 12.00 -9.76
CA ALA A 320 13.16 11.88 -10.13
C ALA A 320 13.24 11.52 -11.60
N MET A 321 14.00 12.30 -12.37
CA MET A 321 14.28 11.94 -13.76
C MET A 321 15.14 10.68 -13.79
N VAL A 322 14.59 9.58 -14.28
CA VAL A 322 15.39 8.38 -14.54
C VAL A 322 16.27 8.67 -15.75
N VAL A 323 17.53 8.94 -15.49
CA VAL A 323 18.55 9.10 -16.55
C VAL A 323 18.92 7.70 -17.05
N GLU A 324 18.12 7.17 -17.97
CA GLU A 324 18.38 5.91 -18.65
C GLU A 324 19.33 6.18 -19.84
N MET A 325 20.58 6.61 -19.52
CA MET A 325 21.56 6.91 -20.57
C MET A 325 21.92 5.66 -21.37
N ASN A 326 21.71 5.72 -22.70
CA ASN A 326 22.10 4.70 -23.68
C ASN A 326 21.49 3.30 -23.56
N ARG A 327 20.40 3.13 -22.79
CA ARG A 327 19.69 1.85 -22.73
C ARG A 327 18.84 1.65 -24.00
N LYS A 328 19.00 0.50 -24.65
CA LYS A 328 18.03 0.01 -25.65
C LYS A 328 16.85 -0.60 -24.92
N PHE A 329 15.65 -0.13 -25.21
CA PHE A 329 14.41 -0.67 -24.66
C PHE A 329 13.90 -1.82 -25.53
N THR A 330 13.36 -2.85 -24.90
CA THR A 330 12.74 -3.99 -25.56
C THR A 330 11.21 -3.83 -25.60
N LEU A 331 10.53 -4.68 -26.39
CA LEU A 331 9.07 -4.76 -26.33
C LEU A 331 8.55 -5.16 -24.95
N GLY A 332 9.32 -5.94 -24.19
CA GLY A 332 8.99 -6.27 -22.80
C GLY A 332 9.01 -5.05 -21.87
N ASP A 333 9.97 -4.13 -22.07
CA ASP A 333 10.00 -2.84 -21.35
C ASP A 333 8.77 -1.99 -21.74
N GLY A 334 8.41 -2.01 -23.04
CA GLY A 334 7.22 -1.34 -23.56
C GLY A 334 5.92 -1.89 -22.96
N LYS A 335 5.80 -3.22 -22.87
CA LYS A 335 4.67 -3.90 -22.24
C LYS A 335 4.49 -3.44 -20.79
N LYS A 336 5.55 -3.47 -19.99
CA LYS A 336 5.51 -3.05 -18.57
C LYS A 336 5.09 -1.58 -18.40
N LEU A 337 5.52 -0.69 -19.29
CA LEU A 337 5.07 0.70 -19.24
C LEU A 337 3.62 0.84 -19.71
N TYR A 338 3.20 0.08 -20.73
CA TYR A 338 1.81 0.08 -21.18
C TYR A 338 0.88 -0.31 -20.03
N GLU A 339 1.12 -1.45 -19.39
CA GLU A 339 0.34 -1.99 -18.27
C GLU A 339 0.29 -1.02 -17.08
N SER A 340 1.38 -0.31 -16.79
CA SER A 340 1.46 0.57 -15.62
C SER A 340 1.01 2.01 -15.83
N SER A 341 0.86 2.48 -17.08
CA SER A 341 0.58 3.90 -17.35
C SER A 341 -0.34 4.18 -18.53
N CYS A 342 -0.34 3.33 -19.55
CA CYS A 342 -1.04 3.62 -20.80
C CYS A 342 -2.40 2.90 -20.86
N GLU A 343 -2.45 1.68 -20.33
CA GLU A 343 -3.60 0.77 -20.41
C GLU A 343 -4.88 1.40 -19.83
N MET A 344 -4.75 2.14 -18.75
CA MET A 344 -5.88 2.84 -18.11
C MET A 344 -6.77 3.60 -19.11
N CYS A 345 -6.16 4.28 -20.10
CA CYS A 345 -6.91 5.02 -21.11
C CYS A 345 -7.11 4.21 -22.40
N HIS A 346 -6.07 3.46 -22.79
CA HIS A 346 -6.04 2.81 -24.10
C HIS A 346 -6.83 1.49 -24.14
N ALA A 347 -6.87 0.72 -23.07
CA ALA A 347 -7.70 -0.50 -23.03
C ALA A 347 -9.21 -0.19 -23.01
N SER A 348 -9.61 0.85 -22.30
CA SER A 348 -11.01 1.30 -22.18
C SER A 348 -11.43 2.35 -23.20
N GLN A 349 -10.54 2.71 -24.15
CA GLN A 349 -10.76 3.74 -25.18
C GLN A 349 -11.24 5.10 -24.60
N LEU A 350 -10.78 5.41 -23.39
CA LEU A 350 -11.19 6.59 -22.66
C LEU A 350 -10.85 7.86 -23.44
N MET A 351 -11.82 8.80 -23.53
CA MET A 351 -11.67 10.09 -24.18
C MET A 351 -11.16 10.00 -25.63
N GLY A 352 -11.44 8.88 -26.33
CA GLY A 352 -11.02 8.64 -27.69
C GLY A 352 -9.61 8.08 -27.84
N ALA A 353 -9.00 7.54 -26.76
CA ALA A 353 -7.73 6.84 -26.84
C ALA A 353 -7.86 5.60 -27.76
N PRO A 354 -6.93 5.36 -28.71
CA PRO A 354 -7.00 4.18 -29.57
C PRO A 354 -6.79 2.90 -28.75
N GLY A 355 -7.75 1.99 -28.84
CA GLY A 355 -7.65 0.64 -28.23
C GLY A 355 -6.75 -0.29 -29.05
N SER A 356 -7.03 -1.59 -29.05
CA SER A 356 -6.28 -2.61 -29.81
C SER A 356 -6.84 -2.86 -31.23
N ASP A 357 -7.80 -2.07 -31.69
CA ASP A 357 -8.43 -2.25 -33.01
C ASP A 357 -7.42 -2.02 -34.12
N LYS A 358 -7.21 -3.07 -34.95
CA LYS A 358 -6.25 -3.05 -36.06
C LYS A 358 -6.51 -1.95 -37.05
N HIS A 359 -7.78 -1.74 -37.44
CA HIS A 359 -8.13 -0.72 -38.44
C HIS A 359 -7.79 0.70 -37.97
N VAL A 360 -8.05 1.00 -36.69
CA VAL A 360 -7.66 2.27 -36.08
C VAL A 360 -6.16 2.46 -36.14
N TRP A 361 -5.38 1.42 -35.81
CA TRP A 361 -3.92 1.49 -35.83
C TRP A 361 -3.33 1.56 -37.23
N ASP A 362 -3.95 0.88 -38.22
CA ASP A 362 -3.51 1.02 -39.61
C ASP A 362 -3.62 2.49 -40.09
N VAL A 363 -4.74 3.18 -39.79
CA VAL A 363 -4.91 4.59 -40.10
C VAL A 363 -3.91 5.50 -39.34
N LEU A 364 -3.63 5.17 -38.06
CA LEU A 364 -2.64 5.91 -37.29
C LEU A 364 -1.22 5.72 -37.85
N MET A 365 -0.88 4.51 -38.26
CA MET A 365 0.42 4.18 -38.86
C MET A 365 0.67 4.88 -40.22
N ASP A 366 -0.37 5.24 -40.95
CA ASP A 366 -0.24 6.04 -42.17
C ASP A 366 0.40 7.41 -41.90
N GLN A 367 0.28 7.94 -40.69
CA GLN A 367 0.96 9.17 -40.27
C GLN A 367 2.46 8.99 -40.01
N GLY A 368 2.92 7.74 -39.99
CA GLY A 368 4.29 7.37 -39.70
C GLY A 368 4.55 7.15 -38.19
N ARG A 369 5.39 6.14 -37.92
CA ARG A 369 5.73 5.71 -36.54
C ARG A 369 6.34 6.85 -35.70
N GLU A 370 7.21 7.68 -36.29
CA GLU A 370 7.83 8.81 -35.58
C GLU A 370 6.79 9.84 -35.13
N LYS A 371 5.71 10.04 -35.89
CA LYS A 371 4.61 10.92 -35.49
C LYS A 371 3.86 10.39 -34.28
N LEU A 372 3.63 9.08 -34.21
CA LEU A 372 3.02 8.43 -33.05
C LEU A 372 3.91 8.57 -31.82
N TYR A 373 5.22 8.43 -31.95
CA TYR A 373 6.16 8.66 -30.86
C TYR A 373 6.11 10.13 -30.38
N GLU A 374 6.09 11.08 -31.31
CA GLU A 374 5.99 12.50 -30.95
C GLU A 374 4.71 12.80 -30.16
N ILE A 375 3.57 12.28 -30.61
CA ILE A 375 2.28 12.42 -29.95
C ILE A 375 2.36 11.82 -28.54
N ALA A 376 2.86 10.60 -28.39
CA ALA A 376 2.97 9.94 -27.10
C ALA A 376 3.91 10.68 -26.14
N ILE A 377 5.02 11.23 -26.63
CA ILE A 377 6.00 11.96 -25.83
C ILE A 377 5.50 13.33 -25.40
N ARG A 378 4.87 14.08 -26.32
CA ARG A 378 4.43 15.47 -26.06
C ARG A 378 3.02 15.57 -25.53
N GLY A 379 2.22 14.54 -25.72
CA GLY A 379 0.78 14.57 -25.52
C GLY A 379 0.03 15.18 -26.71
N ASN A 380 -1.28 14.95 -26.77
CA ASN A 380 -2.16 15.51 -27.80
C ASN A 380 -3.60 15.58 -27.28
N GLY A 381 -4.14 16.78 -27.14
CA GLY A 381 -5.51 16.97 -26.67
C GLY A 381 -5.74 16.34 -25.28
N ASN A 382 -6.48 15.24 -25.24
CA ASN A 382 -6.83 14.56 -24.00
C ASN A 382 -5.69 13.64 -23.49
N MET A 383 -4.74 13.30 -24.34
CA MET A 383 -3.59 12.47 -23.94
C MET A 383 -2.52 13.35 -23.27
N PRO A 384 -2.21 13.12 -21.98
CA PRO A 384 -1.12 13.83 -21.32
C PRO A 384 0.24 13.44 -21.91
N ALA A 385 1.24 14.32 -21.79
CA ALA A 385 2.60 14.02 -22.20
C ALA A 385 3.07 12.71 -21.52
N LYS A 386 3.69 11.83 -22.31
CA LYS A 386 4.20 10.51 -21.88
C LYS A 386 3.15 9.62 -21.21
N GLY A 387 1.85 9.83 -21.52
CA GLY A 387 0.76 9.10 -20.86
C GLY A 387 0.66 9.38 -19.36
N GLY A 388 1.19 10.52 -18.88
CA GLY A 388 1.25 10.87 -17.45
C GLY A 388 2.47 10.33 -16.72
N CYS A 389 3.35 9.59 -17.40
CA CYS A 389 4.63 9.13 -16.82
C CYS A 389 5.71 10.21 -16.98
N ASP A 390 5.67 11.24 -16.12
CA ASP A 390 6.61 12.37 -16.20
C ASP A 390 8.08 11.92 -16.05
N ALA A 391 8.34 10.84 -15.30
CA ALA A 391 9.66 10.27 -15.11
C ALA A 391 10.17 9.40 -16.26
N CYS A 392 9.31 9.00 -17.21
CA CYS A 392 9.70 8.13 -18.31
C CYS A 392 10.66 8.81 -19.28
N SER A 393 11.72 8.09 -19.68
CA SER A 393 12.52 8.49 -20.82
C SER A 393 11.74 8.36 -22.13
N ASN A 394 12.11 9.17 -23.12
CA ASN A 394 11.47 9.10 -24.45
C ASN A 394 11.66 7.72 -25.10
N GLY A 395 12.79 7.03 -24.84
CA GLY A 395 13.03 5.68 -25.35
C GLY A 395 12.05 4.65 -24.79
N ARG A 396 11.73 4.75 -23.50
CA ARG A 396 10.75 3.85 -22.87
C ARG A 396 9.34 4.10 -23.40
N VAL A 397 8.95 5.36 -23.59
CA VAL A 397 7.65 5.72 -24.20
C VAL A 397 7.54 5.19 -25.63
N ARG A 398 8.61 5.29 -26.43
CA ARG A 398 8.67 4.69 -27.78
C ARG A 398 8.45 3.19 -27.73
N ALA A 399 9.10 2.48 -26.81
CA ALA A 399 8.91 1.05 -26.65
C ALA A 399 7.46 0.66 -26.26
N ALA A 400 6.76 1.49 -25.47
CA ALA A 400 5.35 1.28 -25.17
C ALA A 400 4.46 1.46 -26.41
N VAL A 401 4.72 2.49 -27.23
CA VAL A 401 4.03 2.66 -28.52
C VAL A 401 4.30 1.47 -29.45
N ASP A 402 5.54 0.97 -29.53
CA ASP A 402 5.87 -0.21 -30.31
C ASP A 402 5.14 -1.46 -29.85
N TYR A 403 4.97 -1.61 -28.51
CA TYR A 403 4.17 -2.68 -27.94
C TYR A 403 2.69 -2.56 -28.36
N MET A 404 2.10 -1.38 -28.26
CA MET A 404 0.69 -1.14 -28.68
C MET A 404 0.48 -1.43 -30.16
N ILE A 405 1.37 -0.97 -31.03
CA ILE A 405 1.34 -1.26 -32.47
C ILE A 405 1.38 -2.78 -32.70
N LYS A 406 2.28 -3.48 -31.99
CA LYS A 406 2.35 -4.95 -32.11
C LYS A 406 1.08 -5.66 -31.63
N GLN A 407 0.47 -5.19 -30.54
CA GLN A 407 -0.77 -5.77 -30.02
C GLN A 407 -1.93 -5.58 -31.02
N SER A 408 -2.02 -4.43 -31.67
CA SER A 408 -3.08 -4.16 -32.66
C SER A 408 -2.95 -5.00 -33.94
N GLN A 409 -1.81 -5.63 -34.19
CA GLN A 409 -1.55 -6.46 -35.37
C GLN A 409 -1.77 -7.95 -35.12
N GLN A 410 -2.09 -8.35 -33.89
CA GLN A 410 -2.41 -9.74 -33.49
C GLN A 410 -3.91 -9.99 -33.55
#